data_07305fa21c7e7b1283d0349e4194398c
#
_entry.id   07305fa21c7e7b1283d0349e4194398c
#
_cell.length_a   1.000
_cell.length_b   1.000
_cell.length_c   1.000
_cell.angle_alpha   90.00
_cell.angle_beta   90.00
_cell.angle_gamma   90.00
#
_symmetry.space_group_name_H-M   'P 1'
#
loop_
_entity.id
_entity.type
_entity.pdbx_description
1 polymer ?
#
loop_
_entity_poly.entity_id
_entity_poly.type
_entity_poly.pdbx_seq_one_letter_code
_entity_poly.pdbx_strand_id
1 'polypeptide(L)'
;MLFRSGAEGPAGPTGATGDTGAEGPVGPTGETGPTGAAATITIGSVTTGDPGTEASVTNSGTSEDAVFDFVIPRGEPGGGGAPEVLATVDTTPQPTLANGALIFNETPLVSGTAITHTAGSPDVQINQPGIYQAFFTGTVLIDAGTTIPSTLTVQLTLNGVPITGAVARHTFTASNEEVTLSMNAPFPVTGAGTLEVVTSDAGYTFEDASLTVVRLGDSTNFRTAV
;
A
#
# COMPACT_ATOMS: atom_id res chain seq x y z
N MET A 1 9.64 29.84 144.11
CA MET A 1 8.78 30.31 143.13
C MET A 1 9.20 29.73 141.77
N LEU A 2 8.55 28.77 141.33
CA LEU A 2 8.85 28.10 140.04
C LEU A 2 8.09 28.82 138.84
N PHE A 3 8.82 29.33 137.96
CA PHE A 3 8.22 29.79 136.70
C PHE A 3 8.20 28.60 135.68
N ARG A 4 7.08 28.23 135.28
CA ARG A 4 6.87 27.26 134.14
C ARG A 4 7.00 28.01 132.87
N SER A 5 7.92 27.65 132.07
CA SER A 5 7.95 28.11 130.65
C SER A 5 6.85 27.41 129.88
N GLY A 6 6.08 28.14 129.20
CA GLY A 6 5.05 27.59 128.31
C GLY A 6 5.66 26.93 127.06
N ALA A 7 5.01 25.95 126.55
CA ALA A 7 5.40 25.19 125.34
C ALA A 7 5.46 26.07 124.11
N GLU A 8 6.48 25.85 123.31
CA GLU A 8 6.67 26.53 122.01
C GLU A 8 5.53 26.12 121.04
N GLY A 9 4.96 27.11 120.30
CA GLY A 9 3.88 26.85 119.35
C GLY A 9 4.33 26.03 118.12
N PRO A 10 3.43 25.34 117.45
CA PRO A 10 3.77 24.53 116.28
C PRO A 10 4.36 25.38 115.18
N ALA A 11 5.29 24.84 114.38
CA ALA A 11 5.86 25.46 113.22
C ALA A 11 4.80 25.74 112.16
N GLY A 12 4.87 26.88 111.48
CA GLY A 12 3.96 27.25 110.41
C GLY A 12 4.02 26.29 109.19
N PRO A 13 2.96 26.22 108.43
CA PRO A 13 2.96 25.36 107.25
C PRO A 13 4.01 25.78 106.26
N THR A 14 4.59 24.81 105.55
CA THR A 14 5.55 24.99 104.47
C THR A 14 4.83 25.77 103.33
N GLY A 15 5.52 26.78 102.74
CA GLY A 15 5.04 27.59 101.68
C GLY A 15 4.74 26.71 100.38
N ALA A 16 3.76 27.11 99.62
CA ALA A 16 3.38 26.43 98.36
C ALA A 16 4.63 26.37 97.42
N THR A 17 4.75 25.24 96.76
CA THR A 17 5.74 25.08 95.63
C THR A 17 5.40 26.08 94.55
N GLY A 18 6.41 26.82 94.07
CA GLY A 18 6.20 27.76 92.91
C GLY A 18 5.74 27.05 91.70
N ASP A 19 4.97 27.74 90.89
CA ASP A 19 4.42 27.24 89.57
C ASP A 19 5.56 26.83 88.64
N THR A 20 5.28 25.80 87.84
CA THR A 20 6.19 25.37 86.76
C THR A 20 6.30 26.47 85.70
N GLY A 21 7.57 26.85 85.39
CA GLY A 21 7.79 27.87 84.33
C GLY A 21 7.11 27.53 83.01
N ALA A 22 6.68 28.52 82.27
CA ALA A 22 6.06 28.39 80.98
C ALA A 22 6.97 27.62 79.99
N GLU A 23 6.40 26.76 79.21
CA GLU A 23 7.09 26.02 78.12
C GLU A 23 7.69 27.08 77.14
N GLY A 24 8.95 26.79 76.72
CA GLY A 24 9.65 27.67 75.76
C GLY A 24 8.95 27.70 74.36
N PRO A 25 9.12 28.76 73.63
CA PRO A 25 8.50 28.89 72.25
C PRO A 25 9.01 27.78 71.37
N VAL A 26 8.09 27.27 70.48
CA VAL A 26 8.45 26.30 69.45
C VAL A 26 9.53 26.88 68.51
N GLY A 27 10.57 26.06 68.25
CA GLY A 27 11.68 26.47 67.37
C GLY A 27 11.16 26.86 65.91
N PRO A 28 11.89 27.71 65.23
CA PRO A 28 11.53 28.13 63.90
C PRO A 28 11.43 26.93 62.95
N THR A 29 10.49 26.95 61.96
CA THR A 29 10.38 25.94 60.92
C THR A 29 11.68 25.92 60.11
N GLY A 30 12.19 24.70 59.80
CA GLY A 30 13.41 24.53 59.00
C GLY A 30 13.22 25.19 57.59
N GLU A 31 14.30 25.64 57.01
CA GLU A 31 14.30 26.26 55.69
C GLU A 31 13.76 25.28 54.64
N THR A 32 13.04 25.80 53.62
CA THR A 32 12.61 25.04 52.46
C THR A 32 13.85 24.54 51.71
N GLY A 33 13.89 23.26 51.36
CA GLY A 33 14.98 22.67 50.57
C GLY A 33 15.17 23.40 49.23
N PRO A 34 16.34 23.34 48.63
CA PRO A 34 16.62 23.96 47.35
C PRO A 34 15.70 23.41 46.26
N THR A 35 15.35 24.26 45.30
CA THR A 35 14.60 23.86 44.08
C THR A 35 15.41 22.79 43.35
N GLY A 36 14.76 21.71 42.88
CA GLY A 36 15.39 20.68 42.07
C GLY A 36 16.02 21.27 40.80
N ALA A 37 17.12 20.70 40.35
CA ALA A 37 17.72 21.07 39.07
C ALA A 37 16.76 20.78 37.90
N ALA A 38 16.73 21.63 36.91
CA ALA A 38 15.95 21.39 35.67
C ALA A 38 16.58 20.21 34.91
N ALA A 39 15.75 19.27 34.45
CA ALA A 39 16.20 18.19 33.57
C ALA A 39 16.60 18.73 32.22
N THR A 40 17.65 18.17 31.62
CA THR A 40 18.06 18.47 30.24
C THR A 40 17.62 17.36 29.29
N ILE A 41 17.29 17.75 28.05
CA ILE A 41 16.93 16.82 26.97
C ILE A 41 17.86 17.07 25.77
N THR A 42 18.53 16.02 25.37
CA THR A 42 19.42 16.04 24.20
C THR A 42 18.94 15.01 23.16
N ILE A 43 19.03 15.35 21.89
CA ILE A 43 18.86 14.39 20.81
C ILE A 43 20.19 13.65 20.62
N GLY A 44 20.15 12.35 20.78
CA GLY A 44 21.28 11.45 20.54
C GLY A 44 21.42 11.05 19.06
N SER A 45 21.46 9.76 18.79
CA SER A 45 21.53 9.25 17.42
C SER A 45 20.16 9.25 16.74
N VAL A 46 20.14 9.53 15.42
CA VAL A 46 18.96 9.34 14.57
C VAL A 46 19.36 8.37 13.48
N THR A 47 18.79 7.15 13.52
CA THR A 47 19.11 6.08 12.59
C THR A 47 17.89 5.81 11.70
N THR A 48 18.14 5.62 10.41
CA THR A 48 17.09 5.18 9.47
C THR A 48 17.01 3.66 9.52
N GLY A 49 15.85 3.13 9.92
CA GLY A 49 15.54 1.70 9.89
C GLY A 49 15.10 1.23 8.50
N ASP A 50 15.07 -0.08 8.31
CA ASP A 50 14.54 -0.68 7.09
C ASP A 50 13.01 -0.54 7.00
N PRO A 51 12.43 -0.61 5.78
CA PRO A 51 10.98 -0.62 5.61
C PRO A 51 10.32 -1.73 6.42
N GLY A 52 9.15 -1.46 6.99
CA GLY A 52 8.41 -2.44 7.79
C GLY A 52 8.92 -2.65 9.21
N THR A 53 10.03 -2.02 9.62
CA THR A 53 10.46 -2.03 11.02
C THR A 53 9.65 -1.05 11.85
N GLU A 54 9.50 -1.30 13.16
CA GLU A 54 8.81 -0.35 14.04
C GLU A 54 9.71 0.86 14.36
N ALA A 55 9.09 2.05 14.39
CA ALA A 55 9.77 3.23 14.91
C ALA A 55 10.02 3.07 16.41
N SER A 56 11.20 3.42 16.86
CA SER A 56 11.55 3.32 18.28
C SER A 56 12.29 4.55 18.78
N VAL A 57 12.10 4.83 20.06
CA VAL A 57 12.82 5.88 20.81
C VAL A 57 13.36 5.24 22.08
N THR A 58 14.64 5.39 22.30
CA THR A 58 15.31 4.87 23.51
C THR A 58 16.00 6.02 24.24
N ASN A 59 15.81 6.10 25.57
CA ASN A 59 16.61 7.01 26.40
C ASN A 59 17.89 6.30 26.78
N SER A 60 19.03 6.73 26.25
CA SER A 60 20.37 6.24 26.61
C SER A 60 21.04 7.09 27.70
N GLY A 61 20.41 8.19 28.16
CA GLY A 61 20.83 9.02 29.24
C GLY A 61 20.22 8.66 30.59
N THR A 62 20.19 9.61 31.49
CA THR A 62 19.58 9.50 32.82
C THR A 62 18.20 10.15 32.87
N SER A 63 17.54 10.16 34.04
CA SER A 63 16.29 10.89 34.25
C SER A 63 16.48 12.41 34.28
N GLU A 64 17.66 12.87 34.70
CA GLU A 64 18.01 14.30 34.78
C GLU A 64 18.64 14.81 33.49
N ASP A 65 19.41 13.96 32.77
CA ASP A 65 20.07 14.28 31.50
C ASP A 65 19.65 13.22 30.46
N ALA A 66 18.46 13.38 29.92
CA ALA A 66 17.90 12.44 28.95
C ALA A 66 18.55 12.62 27.56
N VAL A 67 18.94 11.49 26.95
CA VAL A 67 19.45 11.43 25.57
C VAL A 67 18.57 10.49 24.80
N PHE A 68 17.79 11.01 23.85
CA PHE A 68 16.88 10.20 23.03
C PHE A 68 17.51 9.80 21.70
N ASP A 69 17.65 8.49 21.52
CA ASP A 69 18.04 7.86 20.27
C ASP A 69 16.80 7.42 19.51
N PHE A 70 16.75 7.72 18.23
CA PHE A 70 15.60 7.44 17.35
C PHE A 70 15.97 6.42 16.28
N VAL A 71 15.09 5.46 16.05
CA VAL A 71 15.06 4.65 14.83
C VAL A 71 13.80 5.03 14.06
N ILE A 72 13.98 5.62 12.90
CA ILE A 72 12.87 6.06 12.01
C ILE A 72 12.88 5.18 10.77
N PRO A 73 11.92 4.25 10.60
CA PRO A 73 11.86 3.44 9.40
C PRO A 73 11.63 4.31 8.16
N ARG A 74 12.31 4.00 7.09
CA ARG A 74 11.94 4.58 5.79
C ARG A 74 10.64 3.92 5.31
N GLY A 75 9.90 4.64 4.50
CA GLY A 75 8.73 4.08 3.81
C GLY A 75 9.14 2.90 2.93
N GLU A 76 8.20 1.99 2.71
CA GLU A 76 8.37 0.97 1.68
C GLU A 76 8.76 1.64 0.36
N PRO A 77 9.65 1.03 -0.43
CA PRO A 77 9.82 1.46 -1.81
C PRO A 77 8.42 1.58 -2.42
N GLY A 78 8.10 2.75 -2.96
CA GLY A 78 6.83 2.87 -3.69
C GLY A 78 6.73 1.66 -4.62
N GLY A 79 5.55 1.07 -4.79
CA GLY A 79 5.31 -0.14 -5.58
C GLY A 79 5.64 -0.03 -7.09
N GLY A 80 6.66 0.75 -7.43
CA GLY A 80 7.36 0.78 -8.70
C GLY A 80 8.37 -0.37 -8.79
N GLY A 81 7.93 -1.60 -8.62
CA GLY A 81 8.60 -2.75 -9.23
C GLY A 81 8.80 -2.48 -10.72
N ALA A 82 9.75 -3.16 -11.37
CA ALA A 82 9.87 -3.10 -12.83
C ALA A 82 8.45 -3.20 -13.45
N PRO A 83 8.15 -2.42 -14.51
CA PRO A 83 6.83 -2.49 -15.12
C PRO A 83 6.48 -3.94 -15.46
N GLU A 84 5.33 -4.39 -14.99
CA GLU A 84 4.76 -5.68 -15.35
C GLU A 84 4.16 -5.54 -16.73
N VAL A 85 4.83 -6.04 -17.74
CA VAL A 85 4.44 -5.90 -19.14
C VAL A 85 4.68 -7.19 -19.90
N LEU A 86 3.76 -7.49 -20.81
CA LEU A 86 3.89 -8.58 -21.78
C LEU A 86 3.52 -8.03 -23.14
N ALA A 87 4.30 -8.35 -24.15
CA ALA A 87 3.95 -8.16 -25.55
C ALA A 87 3.97 -9.50 -26.28
N THR A 88 2.92 -9.76 -27.04
CA THR A 88 2.78 -10.93 -27.91
C THR A 88 2.56 -10.49 -29.33
N VAL A 89 3.05 -11.28 -30.28
CA VAL A 89 2.87 -11.02 -31.72
C VAL A 89 2.63 -12.30 -32.48
N ASP A 90 1.91 -12.19 -33.58
CA ASP A 90 1.86 -13.16 -34.65
C ASP A 90 2.04 -12.43 -35.98
N THR A 91 2.99 -12.89 -36.79
CA THR A 91 3.30 -12.35 -38.12
C THR A 91 3.01 -13.36 -39.22
N THR A 92 2.28 -14.42 -38.88
CA THR A 92 1.85 -15.45 -39.83
C THR A 92 0.39 -15.26 -40.15
N PRO A 93 -0.03 -15.40 -41.45
CA PRO A 93 -1.43 -15.28 -41.81
C PRO A 93 -2.31 -16.24 -41.01
N GLN A 94 -3.29 -15.69 -40.32
CA GLN A 94 -4.18 -16.41 -39.42
C GLN A 94 -5.64 -16.21 -39.81
N PRO A 95 -6.31 -17.22 -40.42
CA PRO A 95 -7.75 -17.17 -40.72
C PRO A 95 -8.57 -17.07 -39.42
N THR A 96 -9.59 -16.22 -39.45
CA THR A 96 -10.50 -16.08 -38.31
C THR A 96 -11.52 -17.24 -38.24
N LEU A 97 -11.93 -17.55 -37.02
CA LEU A 97 -13.05 -18.43 -36.72
C LEU A 97 -14.19 -17.62 -36.10
N ALA A 98 -15.43 -18.03 -36.35
CA ALA A 98 -16.57 -17.39 -35.69
C ALA A 98 -16.47 -17.60 -34.15
N ASN A 99 -16.41 -16.51 -33.40
CA ASN A 99 -16.14 -16.46 -31.98
C ASN A 99 -14.81 -17.14 -31.56
N GLY A 100 -13.84 -17.18 -32.47
CA GLY A 100 -12.52 -17.74 -32.23
C GLY A 100 -11.56 -16.71 -31.68
N ALA A 101 -10.63 -17.17 -30.85
CA ALA A 101 -9.56 -16.34 -30.32
C ALA A 101 -8.34 -16.34 -31.26
N LEU A 102 -7.67 -15.20 -31.40
CA LEU A 102 -6.43 -15.07 -32.13
C LEU A 102 -5.28 -15.70 -31.35
N ILE A 103 -4.43 -16.42 -32.06
CA ILE A 103 -3.23 -17.07 -31.53
C ILE A 103 -2.05 -16.11 -31.67
N PHE A 104 -1.14 -16.12 -30.69
CA PHE A 104 0.10 -15.37 -30.74
C PHE A 104 1.30 -16.33 -30.65
N ASN A 105 2.08 -16.38 -31.73
CA ASN A 105 3.16 -17.35 -31.85
C ASN A 105 4.48 -16.92 -31.18
N GLU A 106 4.62 -15.63 -30.86
CA GLU A 106 5.82 -15.09 -30.26
C GLU A 106 5.50 -14.21 -29.03
N THR A 107 6.44 -14.18 -28.10
CA THR A 107 6.38 -13.30 -26.92
C THR A 107 7.69 -12.54 -26.79
N PRO A 108 7.87 -11.46 -27.56
CA PRO A 108 9.14 -10.74 -27.65
C PRO A 108 9.50 -9.98 -26.38
N LEU A 109 8.53 -9.71 -25.50
CA LEU A 109 8.77 -9.00 -24.25
C LEU A 109 7.94 -9.58 -23.11
N VAL A 110 8.62 -9.94 -22.03
CA VAL A 110 8.01 -10.26 -20.73
C VAL A 110 8.81 -9.56 -19.64
N SER A 111 8.15 -8.82 -18.78
CA SER A 111 8.72 -8.25 -17.56
C SER A 111 7.78 -8.49 -16.40
N GLY A 112 8.31 -9.03 -15.31
CA GLY A 112 7.53 -9.41 -14.14
C GLY A 112 6.86 -10.78 -14.24
N THR A 113 5.90 -11.04 -13.35
CA THR A 113 5.22 -12.35 -13.22
C THR A 113 3.70 -12.23 -13.24
N ALA A 114 3.17 -11.00 -13.23
CA ALA A 114 1.73 -10.79 -13.20
C ALA A 114 1.04 -11.18 -14.51
N ILE A 115 1.77 -11.18 -15.64
CA ILE A 115 1.24 -11.48 -16.96
C ILE A 115 2.14 -12.53 -17.60
N THR A 116 1.57 -13.60 -18.09
CA THR A 116 2.32 -14.67 -18.78
C THR A 116 1.60 -15.12 -20.04
N HIS A 117 2.36 -15.64 -21.00
CA HIS A 117 1.85 -16.19 -22.24
C HIS A 117 2.71 -17.39 -22.66
N THR A 118 2.09 -18.35 -23.30
CA THR A 118 2.77 -19.48 -23.95
C THR A 118 2.66 -19.30 -25.46
N ALA A 119 3.79 -19.25 -26.15
CA ALA A 119 3.82 -19.13 -27.60
C ALA A 119 2.94 -20.20 -28.28
N GLY A 120 2.15 -19.78 -29.25
CA GLY A 120 1.17 -20.64 -29.95
C GLY A 120 -0.17 -20.80 -29.21
N SER A 121 -0.39 -20.07 -28.10
CA SER A 121 -1.66 -20.02 -27.40
C SER A 121 -2.43 -18.74 -27.73
N PRO A 122 -3.76 -18.76 -27.70
CA PRO A 122 -4.57 -17.53 -27.71
C PRO A 122 -4.60 -16.86 -26.31
N ASP A 123 -4.23 -17.58 -25.27
CA ASP A 123 -4.43 -17.21 -23.87
C ASP A 123 -3.28 -16.37 -23.32
N VAL A 124 -3.57 -15.14 -22.95
CA VAL A 124 -2.69 -14.35 -22.07
C VAL A 124 -3.19 -14.47 -20.64
N GLN A 125 -2.37 -15.07 -19.77
CA GLN A 125 -2.72 -15.32 -18.37
C GLN A 125 -2.42 -14.10 -17.52
N ILE A 126 -3.41 -13.62 -16.79
CA ILE A 126 -3.28 -12.60 -15.74
C ILE A 126 -3.21 -13.34 -14.40
N ASN A 127 -2.08 -13.27 -13.71
CA ASN A 127 -1.82 -14.05 -12.49
C ASN A 127 -2.08 -13.27 -11.19
N GLN A 128 -2.23 -11.94 -11.27
CA GLN A 128 -2.39 -11.08 -10.10
C GLN A 128 -3.55 -10.12 -10.26
N PRO A 129 -4.27 -9.77 -9.18
CA PRO A 129 -5.27 -8.72 -9.22
C PRO A 129 -4.62 -7.36 -9.48
N GLY A 130 -5.36 -6.44 -10.09
CA GLY A 130 -4.86 -5.12 -10.39
C GLY A 130 -5.65 -4.39 -11.47
N ILE A 131 -5.13 -3.26 -11.89
CA ILE A 131 -5.60 -2.53 -13.06
C ILE A 131 -4.62 -2.77 -14.19
N TYR A 132 -5.15 -3.13 -15.33
CA TYR A 132 -4.39 -3.45 -16.53
C TYR A 132 -4.79 -2.54 -17.67
N GLN A 133 -3.88 -2.37 -18.60
CA GLN A 133 -4.08 -1.70 -19.88
C GLN A 133 -3.69 -2.67 -20.97
N ALA A 134 -4.60 -2.91 -21.93
CA ALA A 134 -4.29 -3.71 -23.10
C ALA A 134 -4.32 -2.85 -24.37
N PHE A 135 -3.39 -3.10 -25.26
CA PHE A 135 -3.26 -2.49 -26.58
C PHE A 135 -3.22 -3.61 -27.60
N PHE A 136 -4.20 -3.65 -28.47
CA PHE A 136 -4.23 -4.56 -29.60
C PHE A 136 -4.11 -3.78 -30.90
N THR A 137 -3.38 -4.32 -31.85
CA THR A 137 -3.39 -3.90 -33.26
C THR A 137 -3.19 -5.11 -34.15
N GLY A 138 -3.85 -5.14 -35.29
CA GLY A 138 -3.68 -6.18 -36.28
C GLY A 138 -4.20 -5.75 -37.64
N THR A 139 -3.50 -6.16 -38.67
CA THR A 139 -3.89 -5.96 -40.08
C THR A 139 -4.69 -7.15 -40.53
N VAL A 140 -5.91 -6.88 -41.03
CA VAL A 140 -6.85 -7.92 -41.45
C VAL A 140 -7.32 -7.70 -42.85
N LEU A 141 -7.36 -8.78 -43.60
CA LEU A 141 -7.85 -8.86 -44.98
C LEU A 141 -9.15 -9.64 -44.98
N ILE A 142 -10.13 -9.20 -45.80
CA ILE A 142 -11.33 -10.00 -46.06
C ILE A 142 -11.01 -11.13 -47.05
N ASP A 143 -11.40 -12.35 -46.76
CA ASP A 143 -11.11 -13.53 -47.55
C ASP A 143 -11.93 -13.52 -48.85
N ALA A 144 -11.35 -14.09 -49.91
CA ALA A 144 -12.02 -14.25 -51.22
C ALA A 144 -13.29 -15.10 -51.09
N GLY A 145 -14.39 -14.58 -51.60
CA GLY A 145 -15.68 -15.28 -51.54
C GLY A 145 -16.57 -14.92 -50.36
N THR A 146 -16.06 -14.14 -49.40
CA THR A 146 -16.90 -13.59 -48.34
C THR A 146 -17.90 -12.59 -48.92
N THR A 147 -19.16 -12.74 -48.51
CA THR A 147 -20.25 -11.86 -48.98
C THR A 147 -20.09 -10.47 -48.39
N ILE A 148 -20.07 -9.45 -49.24
CA ILE A 148 -19.99 -8.04 -48.85
C ILE A 148 -21.35 -7.33 -49.01
N PRO A 149 -21.68 -6.34 -48.15
CA PRO A 149 -20.87 -5.86 -47.02
C PRO A 149 -20.81 -6.87 -45.89
N SER A 150 -19.64 -6.99 -45.25
CA SER A 150 -19.40 -7.88 -44.11
C SER A 150 -18.73 -7.13 -42.99
N THR A 151 -19.16 -7.36 -41.75
CA THR A 151 -18.65 -6.64 -40.60
C THR A 151 -17.89 -7.59 -39.69
N LEU A 152 -16.61 -7.30 -39.47
CA LEU A 152 -15.80 -7.95 -38.46
C LEU A 152 -15.79 -7.12 -37.17
N THR A 153 -16.02 -7.77 -36.06
CA THR A 153 -15.80 -7.22 -34.74
C THR A 153 -14.67 -8.00 -34.05
N VAL A 154 -13.72 -7.28 -33.52
CA VAL A 154 -12.63 -7.82 -32.68
C VAL A 154 -12.78 -7.25 -31.28
N GLN A 155 -12.73 -8.08 -30.26
CA GLN A 155 -12.92 -7.65 -28.87
C GLN A 155 -11.97 -8.36 -27.92
N LEU A 156 -11.59 -7.69 -26.84
CA LEU A 156 -10.91 -8.34 -25.73
C LEU A 156 -11.93 -8.96 -24.78
N THR A 157 -11.65 -10.18 -24.34
CA THR A 157 -12.43 -10.87 -23.33
C THR A 157 -11.55 -11.21 -22.13
N LEU A 158 -12.11 -11.13 -20.93
CA LEU A 158 -11.49 -11.65 -19.70
C LEU A 158 -12.35 -12.80 -19.18
N ASN A 159 -11.80 -14.00 -19.13
CA ASN A 159 -12.53 -15.24 -18.79
C ASN A 159 -13.78 -15.44 -19.69
N GLY A 160 -13.67 -15.15 -20.98
CA GLY A 160 -14.75 -15.24 -21.96
C GLY A 160 -15.78 -14.10 -21.87
N VAL A 161 -15.64 -13.14 -20.95
CA VAL A 161 -16.56 -11.99 -20.81
C VAL A 161 -15.95 -10.77 -21.51
N PRO A 162 -16.69 -10.11 -22.46
CA PRO A 162 -16.20 -8.92 -23.15
C PRO A 162 -15.83 -7.79 -22.18
N ILE A 163 -14.66 -7.20 -22.39
CA ILE A 163 -14.21 -6.01 -21.66
C ILE A 163 -14.88 -4.78 -22.27
N THR A 164 -15.61 -4.01 -21.47
CA THR A 164 -16.31 -2.80 -21.91
C THR A 164 -15.32 -1.80 -22.53
N GLY A 165 -15.61 -1.36 -23.76
CA GLY A 165 -14.76 -0.40 -24.49
C GLY A 165 -13.57 -1.02 -25.21
N ALA A 166 -13.27 -2.30 -25.01
CA ALA A 166 -12.18 -3.02 -25.69
C ALA A 166 -12.70 -3.70 -26.96
N VAL A 167 -13.12 -2.93 -27.93
CA VAL A 167 -13.70 -3.41 -29.18
C VAL A 167 -13.25 -2.57 -30.37
N ALA A 168 -12.86 -3.23 -31.44
CA ALA A 168 -12.64 -2.63 -32.75
C ALA A 168 -13.62 -3.28 -33.79
N ARG A 169 -14.10 -2.49 -34.70
CA ARG A 169 -15.06 -2.97 -35.71
C ARG A 169 -14.80 -2.30 -37.05
N HIS A 170 -14.90 -3.09 -38.10
CA HIS A 170 -14.88 -2.57 -39.48
C HIS A 170 -15.93 -3.28 -40.35
N THR A 171 -16.54 -2.53 -41.27
CA THR A 171 -17.45 -3.09 -42.31
C THR A 171 -16.75 -3.04 -43.65
N PHE A 172 -16.39 -4.21 -44.15
CA PHE A 172 -15.77 -4.39 -45.45
C PHE A 172 -16.83 -4.23 -46.55
N THR A 173 -16.50 -3.43 -47.56
CA THR A 173 -17.40 -3.10 -48.65
C THR A 173 -16.85 -3.47 -50.04
N ALA A 174 -15.57 -3.85 -50.06
CA ALA A 174 -14.89 -4.31 -51.27
C ALA A 174 -14.18 -5.67 -50.99
N SER A 175 -14.09 -6.51 -52.05
CA SER A 175 -13.27 -7.72 -51.99
C SER A 175 -11.80 -7.36 -51.95
N ASN A 176 -11.01 -8.13 -51.21
CA ASN A 176 -9.56 -7.88 -50.94
C ASN A 176 -9.32 -6.54 -50.25
N GLU A 177 -10.29 -6.03 -49.50
CA GLU A 177 -10.10 -4.86 -48.66
C GLU A 177 -9.25 -5.26 -47.43
N GLU A 178 -8.22 -4.47 -47.12
CA GLU A 178 -7.33 -4.64 -46.00
C GLU A 178 -7.46 -3.44 -45.05
N VAL A 179 -7.48 -3.70 -43.76
CA VAL A 179 -7.59 -2.65 -42.74
C VAL A 179 -6.81 -3.00 -41.51
N THR A 180 -6.22 -2.00 -40.85
CA THR A 180 -5.63 -2.16 -39.52
C THR A 180 -6.68 -1.85 -38.47
N LEU A 181 -7.00 -2.82 -37.62
CA LEU A 181 -7.86 -2.68 -36.44
C LEU A 181 -7.01 -2.48 -35.21
N SER A 182 -7.41 -1.53 -34.38
CA SER A 182 -6.74 -1.31 -33.12
C SER A 182 -7.73 -1.01 -32.00
N MET A 183 -7.41 -1.41 -30.79
CA MET A 183 -8.17 -1.08 -29.60
C MET A 183 -7.26 -0.93 -28.40
N ASN A 184 -7.71 -0.14 -27.45
CA ASN A 184 -6.99 0.18 -26.24
C ASN A 184 -8.00 0.33 -25.11
N ALA A 185 -7.88 -0.45 -24.05
CA ALA A 185 -8.79 -0.36 -22.92
C ALA A 185 -8.10 -0.63 -21.60
N PRO A 186 -8.36 0.19 -20.57
CA PRO A 186 -8.05 -0.18 -19.19
C PRO A 186 -9.15 -1.10 -18.64
N PHE A 187 -8.77 -2.05 -17.80
CA PHE A 187 -9.71 -2.96 -17.15
C PHE A 187 -9.21 -3.43 -15.79
N PRO A 188 -10.13 -3.62 -14.82
CA PRO A 188 -9.79 -4.19 -13.53
C PRO A 188 -9.80 -5.72 -13.59
N VAL A 189 -8.89 -6.34 -12.84
CA VAL A 189 -8.84 -7.79 -12.61
C VAL A 189 -8.84 -8.04 -11.11
N THR A 190 -9.79 -8.82 -10.62
CA THR A 190 -9.96 -9.10 -9.17
C THR A 190 -9.31 -10.38 -8.70
N GLY A 191 -8.82 -11.22 -9.62
CA GLY A 191 -8.15 -12.49 -9.36
C GLY A 191 -7.40 -12.94 -10.60
N ALA A 192 -6.95 -14.18 -10.64
CA ALA A 192 -6.36 -14.74 -11.86
C ALA A 192 -7.41 -14.83 -12.97
N GLY A 193 -6.97 -14.64 -14.22
CA GLY A 193 -7.88 -14.67 -15.37
C GLY A 193 -7.16 -14.86 -16.69
N THR A 194 -7.91 -15.25 -17.72
CA THR A 194 -7.45 -15.42 -19.07
C THR A 194 -7.96 -14.28 -19.95
N LEU A 195 -7.03 -13.58 -20.60
CA LEU A 195 -7.32 -12.53 -21.56
C LEU A 195 -7.14 -13.07 -22.97
N GLU A 196 -8.13 -12.83 -23.84
CA GLU A 196 -8.09 -13.28 -25.23
C GLU A 196 -8.54 -12.15 -26.16
N VAL A 197 -8.07 -12.17 -27.41
CA VAL A 197 -8.58 -11.35 -28.51
C VAL A 197 -9.49 -12.22 -29.35
N VAL A 198 -10.77 -11.95 -29.34
CA VAL A 198 -11.80 -12.78 -29.99
C VAL A 198 -12.40 -12.06 -31.19
N THR A 199 -12.56 -12.80 -32.28
CA THR A 199 -13.21 -12.34 -33.55
C THR A 199 -14.65 -12.81 -33.60
N SER A 200 -15.57 -11.97 -34.12
CA SER A 200 -17.00 -12.31 -34.23
C SER A 200 -17.28 -13.37 -35.27
N ASP A 201 -16.55 -13.37 -36.37
CA ASP A 201 -16.89 -14.12 -37.58
C ASP A 201 -15.66 -14.72 -38.26
N ALA A 202 -15.90 -15.75 -39.08
CA ALA A 202 -14.94 -16.30 -40.04
C ALA A 202 -14.99 -15.51 -41.35
N GLY A 203 -14.07 -15.76 -42.26
CA GLY A 203 -14.00 -15.14 -43.57
C GLY A 203 -13.07 -13.93 -43.63
N TYR A 204 -12.14 -13.89 -42.72
CA TYR A 204 -11.09 -12.89 -42.65
C TYR A 204 -9.77 -13.55 -42.29
N THR A 205 -8.67 -12.95 -42.71
CA THR A 205 -7.32 -13.41 -42.34
C THR A 205 -6.53 -12.25 -41.74
N PHE A 206 -6.01 -12.41 -40.55
CA PHE A 206 -5.03 -11.48 -39.96
C PHE A 206 -3.66 -11.80 -40.56
N GLU A 207 -3.06 -10.80 -41.18
CA GLU A 207 -1.69 -10.89 -41.74
C GLU A 207 -0.62 -10.66 -40.64
N ASP A 208 -0.98 -9.83 -39.68
CA ASP A 208 -0.23 -9.62 -38.46
C ASP A 208 -1.18 -9.29 -37.30
N ALA A 209 -0.75 -9.57 -36.10
CA ALA A 209 -1.47 -9.20 -34.88
C ALA A 209 -0.48 -9.01 -33.72
N SER A 210 -0.74 -8.03 -32.88
CA SER A 210 0.02 -7.83 -31.66
C SER A 210 -0.89 -7.44 -30.49
N LEU A 211 -0.55 -7.95 -29.30
CA LEU A 211 -1.22 -7.60 -28.07
C LEU A 211 -0.16 -7.26 -27.02
N THR A 212 -0.22 -6.03 -26.49
CA THR A 212 0.59 -5.61 -25.37
C THR A 212 -0.30 -5.41 -24.16
N VAL A 213 0.07 -5.97 -23.01
CA VAL A 213 -0.64 -5.85 -21.75
C VAL A 213 0.30 -5.31 -20.69
N VAL A 214 -0.12 -4.27 -19.99
CA VAL A 214 0.65 -3.61 -18.93
C VAL A 214 -0.17 -3.60 -17.64
N ARG A 215 0.42 -3.99 -16.53
CA ARG A 215 -0.17 -3.80 -15.20
C ARG A 215 0.15 -2.39 -14.71
N LEU A 216 -0.86 -1.61 -14.41
CA LEU A 216 -0.74 -0.21 -13.97
C LEU A 216 -0.58 -0.09 -12.44
N GLY A 217 -1.07 -1.08 -11.68
CA GLY A 217 -0.99 -1.09 -10.22
C GLY A 217 -2.09 -1.93 -9.58
N ASP A 218 -2.18 -1.84 -8.25
CA ASP A 218 -3.16 -2.59 -7.47
C ASP A 218 -4.56 -1.97 -7.58
N SER A 219 -5.59 -2.82 -7.57
CA SER A 219 -7.00 -2.39 -7.66
C SER A 219 -7.48 -1.57 -6.45
N THR A 220 -6.77 -1.65 -5.30
CA THR A 220 -7.13 -0.92 -4.08
C THR A 220 -6.88 0.58 -4.14
N ASN A 221 -6.08 1.05 -5.10
CA ASN A 221 -5.72 2.45 -5.27
C ASN A 221 -6.67 3.23 -6.19
N PHE A 222 -7.65 2.59 -6.80
CA PHE A 222 -8.56 3.23 -7.74
C PHE A 222 -9.94 3.41 -7.10
N ARG A 223 -10.40 4.66 -7.05
CA ARG A 223 -11.79 4.95 -6.69
C ARG A 223 -12.65 4.75 -7.94
N THR A 224 -13.67 3.90 -7.82
CA THR A 224 -14.74 3.87 -8.82
C THR A 224 -15.41 5.24 -8.81
N ALA A 225 -15.36 5.95 -9.93
CA ALA A 225 -16.18 7.15 -10.09
C ALA A 225 -17.65 6.71 -10.12
N VAL A 226 -18.44 7.22 -9.18
CA VAL A 226 -19.89 7.04 -9.11
C VAL A 226 -20.55 8.00 -10.07
#